data_beb36a4c2fae1507e1f1123ff9416454
#
_entry.id   beb36a4c2fae1507e1f1123ff9416454
#
_cell.length_a   1.000
_cell.length_b   1.000
_cell.length_c   1.000
_cell.angle_alpha   90.00
_cell.angle_beta   90.00
_cell.angle_gamma   90.00
#
_symmetry.space_group_name_H-M   'P 1'
#
loop_
_entity.id
_entity.type
_entity.pdbx_description
1 polymer ?
#
loop_
_entity_poly.entity_id
_entity_poly.type
_entity_poly.pdbx_seq_one_letter_code
_entity_poly.pdbx_strand_id
1 'polypeptide(L)'
;MWYDSALRVATRRMSQEQAKFLGVLLGLSLLAGCSSAGGGSGSPPPAPTATLTATPSTITAGQGNSTLAFTSTNADSGVIDNGVGPVGLNSQVNVTPALTTTYTYTATGPGGNATAQATVTVTPAAPAPTVTLTANPTSIFAGQSLSLTWQSTNAANVLIDNNVGPVSPASGGTATLPPSLLPTKTTTYTATAIGANNQQASATATVTVAAVTSFDGMLPDSTNAANTDIDPNGAIGTRQFMEYVNAEYQAFDKTTFQPVFSTTAGMSGLPIGTPWTAPLNGPPLPECETTGIALDAVIIFDRIASRWVIAGKAIRAGGVEQYYFCIAVSNTDDAASPSFGWYAYSLFLDPILGKNPGGKYYLPDWPKVGTWPDAYYATMDMLYDNTNSVESGVAVCAFDRNNMLNGALLNPAQCFTDTSLLSNGIYLGHSLIPADFDGRTPPPSGRDEFLVSTQNPVNDNVTTTSSTFNLWDFHVDWTNPLHTTHSLTSIPVTAYTPGCYLFVPDEPAITLCVLEPPADGGGQHIDSMGDRFMPRFDYRNFGAYESFLISNTLQTATNSQNPFQTGVNWYELRGSGTPSVYQSGIINPDDRFFRFLPSIAQDKTGNAAVRLQRLQQRLRS
;
A
#
# COMPACT_ATOMS: atom_id res chain seq x y z
N MET A 1 -28.83 -8.31 -24.55
CA MET A 1 -30.25 -8.07 -24.19
C MET A 1 -30.20 -7.12 -23.03
N TRP A 2 -30.30 -5.86 -23.35
CA TRP A 2 -31.43 -4.93 -23.14
C TRP A 2 -31.72 -4.74 -21.63
N TYR A 3 -31.60 -3.55 -21.00
CA TYR A 3 -32.31 -2.31 -21.23
C TYR A 3 -31.51 -1.08 -20.74
N ASP A 4 -31.53 -0.10 -21.58
CA ASP A 4 -31.18 1.31 -21.42
C ASP A 4 -32.38 2.05 -20.81
N SER A 5 -32.18 2.99 -19.91
CA SER A 5 -33.20 3.99 -19.55
C SER A 5 -32.54 5.31 -19.15
N ALA A 6 -32.50 6.20 -20.13
CA ALA A 6 -32.19 7.60 -19.94
C ALA A 6 -33.34 8.32 -19.24
N LEU A 7 -33.05 9.14 -18.25
CA LEU A 7 -34.01 10.14 -17.72
C LEU A 7 -33.45 11.53 -17.95
N ARG A 8 -34.14 12.27 -18.85
CA ARG A 8 -33.94 13.69 -19.15
C ARG A 8 -34.55 14.54 -18.05
N VAL A 9 -33.79 15.46 -17.48
CA VAL A 9 -34.33 16.56 -16.67
C VAL A 9 -34.48 17.78 -17.55
N ALA A 10 -35.72 18.26 -17.66
CA ALA A 10 -36.08 19.46 -18.39
C ALA A 10 -35.82 20.73 -17.55
N THR A 11 -34.99 21.60 -18.07
CA THR A 11 -34.86 22.98 -17.60
C THR A 11 -36.08 23.79 -18.01
N ARG A 12 -36.78 24.40 -17.06
CA ARG A 12 -37.70 25.51 -17.32
C ARG A 12 -37.08 26.82 -16.84
N ARG A 13 -36.71 27.64 -17.79
CA ARG A 13 -36.58 29.09 -17.63
C ARG A 13 -37.98 29.67 -17.46
N MET A 14 -38.17 30.56 -16.50
CA MET A 14 -39.27 31.53 -16.56
C MET A 14 -38.68 32.94 -16.56
N SER A 15 -39.05 33.63 -17.59
CA SER A 15 -38.74 35.01 -17.93
C SER A 15 -39.42 36.03 -17.04
N GLN A 16 -38.77 37.16 -16.88
CA GLN A 16 -39.34 38.42 -16.43
C GLN A 16 -40.54 38.83 -17.31
N GLU A 17 -41.59 39.31 -16.70
CA GLU A 17 -42.41 40.33 -17.30
C GLU A 17 -42.83 41.39 -16.29
N GLN A 18 -42.70 42.59 -16.77
CA GLN A 18 -43.06 43.87 -16.16
C GLN A 18 -44.56 44.05 -16.13
N ALA A 19 -45.10 44.73 -15.13
CA ALA A 19 -46.31 45.53 -15.29
C ALA A 19 -46.14 46.87 -14.56
N LYS A 20 -45.93 47.88 -15.33
CA LYS A 20 -46.21 49.28 -14.99
C LYS A 20 -47.68 49.44 -14.89
N PHE A 21 -48.19 50.16 -13.89
CA PHE A 21 -49.36 50.99 -14.07
C PHE A 21 -49.21 52.29 -13.33
N LEU A 22 -49.26 53.30 -14.10
CA LEU A 22 -49.34 54.72 -13.85
C LEU A 22 -50.82 55.11 -13.55
N GLY A 23 -51.02 55.88 -12.55
CA GLY A 23 -52.36 56.45 -12.28
C GLY A 23 -52.25 57.79 -11.55
N VAL A 24 -52.05 58.80 -12.35
CA VAL A 24 -52.25 60.21 -11.96
C VAL A 24 -53.75 60.50 -11.98
N LEU A 25 -54.33 61.13 -10.97
CA LEU A 25 -55.40 62.06 -11.16
C LEU A 25 -55.39 63.19 -10.13
N LEU A 26 -55.27 64.36 -10.67
CA LEU A 26 -55.51 65.65 -10.15
C LEU A 26 -57.03 65.82 -9.79
N GLY A 27 -57.27 66.54 -8.77
CA GLY A 27 -58.68 67.04 -8.48
C GLY A 27 -58.65 68.24 -7.56
N LEU A 28 -58.79 69.29 -8.16
CA LEU A 28 -58.75 70.68 -7.78
C LEU A 28 -60.08 71.15 -7.08
N SER A 29 -59.93 72.12 -6.12
CA SER A 29 -60.79 73.23 -5.77
C SER A 29 -62.16 72.94 -5.18
N LEU A 30 -62.65 73.66 -4.25
CA LEU A 30 -63.01 75.11 -4.16
C LEU A 30 -63.35 75.52 -2.74
N LEU A 31 -62.81 76.64 -2.32
CA LEU A 31 -63.36 77.79 -1.64
C LEU A 31 -64.87 77.79 -1.30
N ALA A 32 -65.19 78.07 -0.12
CA ALA A 32 -65.81 79.31 0.38
C ALA A 32 -66.52 79.10 1.70
N GLY A 33 -66.38 80.04 2.52
CA GLY A 33 -67.38 80.46 3.49
C GLY A 33 -66.79 80.96 4.79
N CYS A 34 -66.57 82.27 4.84
CA CYS A 34 -66.44 83.01 6.08
C CYS A 34 -67.69 82.93 6.94
N SER A 35 -67.50 82.67 8.22
CA SER A 35 -68.20 83.55 9.20
C SER A 35 -67.43 83.59 10.50
N SER A 36 -67.14 84.79 10.89
CA SER A 36 -66.52 85.21 12.13
C SER A 36 -67.45 85.00 13.34
N ALA A 37 -66.89 84.56 14.43
CA ALA A 37 -67.28 85.09 15.76
C ALA A 37 -66.26 84.67 16.81
N GLY A 38 -65.72 85.65 17.45
CA GLY A 38 -65.51 85.74 18.89
C GLY A 38 -64.29 85.08 19.56
N GLY A 39 -63.27 85.82 19.73
CA GLY A 39 -62.64 86.24 20.93
C GLY A 39 -62.21 85.14 21.96
N GLY A 40 -61.00 84.91 21.99
CA GLY A 40 -60.30 84.24 23.08
C GLY A 40 -58.78 84.18 22.79
N SER A 41 -58.03 85.16 23.26
CA SER A 41 -56.60 85.23 23.14
C SER A 41 -55.92 84.22 24.10
N GLY A 42 -56.03 82.94 23.74
CA GLY A 42 -55.17 81.96 24.31
C GLY A 42 -53.97 81.74 23.32
N SER A 43 -52.78 81.88 23.76
CA SER A 43 -51.62 81.48 22.97
C SER A 43 -51.83 80.05 22.45
N PRO A 44 -51.61 79.81 21.14
CA PRO A 44 -51.74 78.47 20.59
C PRO A 44 -50.92 77.48 21.44
N PRO A 45 -51.45 76.27 21.72
CA PRO A 45 -50.71 75.26 22.46
C PRO A 45 -49.35 75.05 21.85
N PRO A 46 -48.31 74.89 22.66
CA PRO A 46 -46.97 74.67 22.13
C PRO A 46 -46.93 73.38 21.32
N ALA A 47 -46.28 73.46 20.17
CA ALA A 47 -46.11 72.30 19.27
C ALA A 47 -45.38 71.17 19.97
N PRO A 48 -45.75 69.91 19.73
CA PRO A 48 -45.02 68.76 20.23
C PRO A 48 -43.61 68.71 19.66
N THR A 49 -42.70 68.00 20.38
CA THR A 49 -41.39 67.55 19.86
C THR A 49 -41.37 66.03 19.85
N ALA A 50 -40.53 65.43 19.00
CA ALA A 50 -40.33 64.02 18.96
C ALA A 50 -38.85 63.73 18.70
N THR A 51 -38.30 62.69 19.36
CA THR A 51 -37.00 62.09 19.05
C THR A 51 -37.20 60.59 18.95
N LEU A 52 -36.41 59.94 18.10
CA LEU A 52 -36.38 58.52 18.00
C LEU A 52 -34.92 58.09 17.65
N THR A 53 -34.41 57.11 18.38
CA THR A 53 -33.08 56.51 18.11
C THR A 53 -33.18 55.00 18.13
N ALA A 54 -32.37 54.33 17.33
CA ALA A 54 -32.23 52.85 17.30
C ALA A 54 -30.84 52.45 17.77
N THR A 55 -30.76 51.57 18.76
CA THR A 55 -29.47 51.10 19.29
C THR A 55 -29.49 49.59 19.53
N PRO A 56 -28.62 48.80 18.87
CA PRO A 56 -27.79 49.19 17.72
C PRO A 56 -28.62 49.54 16.49
N SER A 57 -28.11 50.40 15.63
CA SER A 57 -28.75 50.76 14.36
C SER A 57 -28.59 49.69 13.26
N THR A 58 -27.78 48.64 13.53
CA THR A 58 -27.59 47.50 12.61
C THR A 58 -27.67 46.20 13.39
N ILE A 59 -28.46 45.26 12.88
CA ILE A 59 -28.58 43.88 13.41
C ILE A 59 -28.39 42.88 12.26
N THR A 60 -28.07 41.65 12.61
CA THR A 60 -28.02 40.55 11.62
C THR A 60 -29.37 39.84 11.57
N ALA A 61 -29.86 39.50 10.37
CA ALA A 61 -31.10 38.79 10.17
C ALA A 61 -31.20 37.53 11.08
N GLY A 62 -32.27 37.46 11.87
CA GLY A 62 -32.52 36.37 12.80
C GLY A 62 -31.66 36.37 14.06
N GLN A 63 -30.79 37.36 14.25
CA GLN A 63 -29.91 37.47 15.43
C GLN A 63 -29.90 38.89 16.00
N GLY A 64 -30.23 38.99 17.27
CA GLY A 64 -30.21 40.25 17.99
C GLY A 64 -31.51 41.08 17.86
N ASN A 65 -31.60 42.14 18.63
CA ASN A 65 -32.67 43.11 18.65
C ASN A 65 -32.08 44.51 18.62
N SER A 66 -32.87 45.47 18.20
CA SER A 66 -32.59 46.89 18.32
C SER A 66 -33.57 47.54 19.29
N THR A 67 -33.08 48.40 20.16
CA THR A 67 -33.90 49.17 21.10
C THR A 67 -34.21 50.50 20.47
N LEU A 68 -35.51 50.79 20.22
CA LEU A 68 -36.00 52.10 19.84
C LEU A 68 -36.23 52.91 21.12
N ALA A 69 -35.44 53.97 21.35
CA ALA A 69 -35.63 54.90 22.42
C ALA A 69 -36.25 56.20 21.86
N PHE A 70 -37.30 56.67 22.50
CA PHE A 70 -38.05 57.83 22.02
C PHE A 70 -38.39 58.75 23.17
N THR A 71 -38.44 60.07 22.84
CA THR A 71 -38.90 61.12 23.77
C THR A 71 -39.79 62.12 23.03
N SER A 72 -40.70 62.71 23.79
CA SER A 72 -41.56 63.82 23.30
C SER A 72 -41.84 64.82 24.39
N THR A 73 -42.11 66.06 24.00
CA THR A 73 -42.62 67.12 24.87
C THR A 73 -43.90 67.71 24.26
N ASN A 74 -44.81 68.30 25.04
CA ASN A 74 -46.08 68.86 24.63
C ASN A 74 -46.94 67.87 23.83
N ALA A 75 -46.85 66.59 24.07
CA ALA A 75 -47.63 65.54 23.43
C ALA A 75 -48.49 64.80 24.48
N ASP A 76 -49.66 64.32 24.06
CA ASP A 76 -50.63 63.58 24.88
C ASP A 76 -50.54 62.06 24.53
N SER A 77 -50.14 61.76 23.31
CA SER A 77 -50.00 60.36 22.84
C SER A 77 -48.80 60.17 21.88
N GLY A 78 -48.27 58.93 21.82
CA GLY A 78 -47.25 58.55 20.92
C GLY A 78 -47.57 57.24 20.21
N VAL A 79 -47.17 57.11 18.93
CA VAL A 79 -47.31 55.88 18.14
C VAL A 79 -46.07 55.69 17.33
N ILE A 80 -45.56 54.43 17.30
CA ILE A 80 -44.54 54.03 16.38
C ILE A 80 -45.16 53.08 15.36
N ASP A 81 -44.81 53.30 14.11
CA ASP A 81 -45.27 52.50 12.98
C ASP A 81 -44.62 51.10 12.91
N ASN A 82 -44.80 50.44 11.77
CA ASN A 82 -44.19 49.14 11.47
C ASN A 82 -44.44 48.05 12.57
N GLY A 83 -45.72 48.05 13.09
CA GLY A 83 -46.22 47.01 13.98
C GLY A 83 -45.86 47.19 15.47
N VAL A 84 -45.23 48.29 15.85
CA VAL A 84 -44.99 48.62 17.26
C VAL A 84 -46.28 49.13 17.94
N GLY A 85 -47.00 50.07 17.29
CA GLY A 85 -48.25 50.58 17.79
C GLY A 85 -48.13 51.73 18.81
N PRO A 86 -49.19 51.96 19.66
CA PRO A 86 -49.18 52.99 20.70
C PRO A 86 -48.08 52.76 21.75
N VAL A 87 -47.34 53.81 22.09
CA VAL A 87 -46.26 53.82 23.06
C VAL A 87 -46.38 54.97 24.03
N GLY A 88 -45.64 54.92 25.12
CA GLY A 88 -45.52 56.06 26.06
C GLY A 88 -44.84 57.26 25.40
N LEU A 89 -44.78 58.35 26.11
CA LEU A 89 -44.24 59.61 25.55
C LEU A 89 -42.71 59.68 25.67
N ASN A 90 -42.12 58.96 26.69
CA ASN A 90 -40.70 58.92 26.95
C ASN A 90 -40.36 57.50 27.46
N SER A 91 -39.92 56.62 26.54
CA SER A 91 -39.68 55.21 26.86
C SER A 91 -38.81 54.55 25.77
N GLN A 92 -38.75 53.23 25.82
CA GLN A 92 -38.05 52.41 24.81
C GLN A 92 -38.81 51.12 24.54
N VAL A 93 -38.61 50.55 23.36
CA VAL A 93 -39.18 49.26 22.93
C VAL A 93 -38.16 48.50 22.08
N ASN A 94 -38.10 47.16 22.27
CA ASN A 94 -37.25 46.32 21.46
C ASN A 94 -37.97 45.86 20.19
N VAL A 95 -37.27 45.92 19.06
CA VAL A 95 -37.75 45.45 17.77
C VAL A 95 -36.77 44.46 17.14
N THR A 96 -37.29 43.50 16.38
CA THR A 96 -36.51 42.48 15.68
C THR A 96 -36.97 42.39 14.22
N PRO A 97 -36.76 43.46 13.42
CA PRO A 97 -37.23 43.46 12.04
C PRO A 97 -36.45 42.41 11.21
N ALA A 98 -37.15 41.69 10.32
CA ALA A 98 -36.56 40.70 9.40
C ALA A 98 -35.83 41.37 8.22
N LEU A 99 -36.17 42.58 7.89
CA LEU A 99 -35.61 43.41 6.81
C LEU A 99 -35.27 44.79 7.36
N THR A 100 -34.39 45.50 6.68
CA THR A 100 -34.08 46.90 7.00
C THR A 100 -35.37 47.69 7.05
N THR A 101 -35.66 48.27 8.24
CA THR A 101 -36.93 48.94 8.53
C THR A 101 -36.66 50.32 9.12
N THR A 102 -37.36 51.32 8.58
CA THR A 102 -37.37 52.68 9.14
C THR A 102 -38.63 52.83 9.97
N TYR A 103 -38.46 53.08 11.25
CA TYR A 103 -39.52 53.33 12.21
C TYR A 103 -39.76 54.83 12.31
N THR A 104 -41.08 55.26 12.37
CA THR A 104 -41.44 56.61 12.58
C THR A 104 -42.21 56.72 13.91
N TYR A 105 -41.71 57.51 14.82
CA TYR A 105 -42.39 57.88 16.04
C TYR A 105 -43.22 59.18 15.78
N THR A 106 -44.50 59.11 16.00
CA THR A 106 -45.41 60.26 15.90
C THR A 106 -45.90 60.59 17.29
N ALA A 107 -45.61 61.81 17.75
CA ALA A 107 -46.10 62.40 18.98
C ALA A 107 -47.20 63.37 18.67
N THR A 108 -48.38 63.22 19.25
CA THR A 108 -49.57 64.01 19.01
C THR A 108 -50.00 64.78 20.29
N GLY A 109 -50.22 66.04 20.19
CA GLY A 109 -50.68 66.93 21.30
C GLY A 109 -51.59 68.08 20.80
N PRO A 110 -52.05 68.91 21.69
CA PRO A 110 -52.96 70.00 21.34
C PRO A 110 -52.40 71.00 20.33
N GLY A 111 -51.04 71.10 20.23
CA GLY A 111 -50.33 71.96 19.28
C GLY A 111 -50.05 71.31 17.93
N GLY A 112 -50.56 70.07 17.65
CA GLY A 112 -50.35 69.35 16.41
C GLY A 112 -49.57 68.07 16.60
N ASN A 113 -48.82 67.63 15.59
CA ASN A 113 -48.03 66.42 15.57
C ASN A 113 -46.53 66.73 15.33
N ALA A 114 -45.67 65.94 15.91
CA ALA A 114 -44.22 65.89 15.59
C ALA A 114 -43.81 64.45 15.27
N THR A 115 -42.92 64.30 14.33
CA THR A 115 -42.39 62.98 13.93
C THR A 115 -40.88 62.91 14.04
N ALA A 116 -40.37 61.74 14.37
CA ALA A 116 -38.96 61.42 14.30
C ALA A 116 -38.75 59.98 13.72
N GLN A 117 -37.69 59.78 13.00
CA GLN A 117 -37.41 58.50 12.33
C GLN A 117 -36.10 57.91 12.80
N ALA A 118 -36.06 56.56 12.86
CA ALA A 118 -34.84 55.79 13.06
C ALA A 118 -34.88 54.54 12.21
N THR A 119 -33.79 54.24 11.55
CA THR A 119 -33.65 53.04 10.70
C THR A 119 -32.85 51.96 11.42
N VAL A 120 -33.41 50.76 11.45
CA VAL A 120 -32.68 49.55 11.83
C VAL A 120 -32.29 48.83 10.54
N THR A 121 -30.99 48.82 10.27
CA THR A 121 -30.44 48.12 9.12
C THR A 121 -30.30 46.63 9.45
N VAL A 122 -30.81 45.74 8.60
CA VAL A 122 -30.67 44.29 8.74
C VAL A 122 -29.71 43.76 7.70
N THR A 123 -28.58 43.25 8.16
CA THR A 123 -27.59 42.58 7.29
C THR A 123 -27.93 41.10 7.15
N PRO A 124 -27.75 40.51 5.98
CA PRO A 124 -27.92 39.05 5.81
C PRO A 124 -27.06 38.24 6.77
N ALA A 125 -27.59 37.14 7.27
CA ALA A 125 -26.77 36.17 8.00
C ALA A 125 -25.73 35.56 7.07
N ALA A 126 -24.50 35.36 7.58
CA ALA A 126 -23.48 34.67 6.81
C ALA A 126 -23.94 33.24 6.48
N PRO A 127 -23.72 32.77 5.25
CA PRO A 127 -24.08 31.40 4.88
C PRO A 127 -23.34 30.38 5.75
N ALA A 128 -24.02 29.30 6.12
CA ALA A 128 -23.45 28.21 6.90
C ALA A 128 -22.28 27.56 6.15
N PRO A 129 -21.25 27.13 6.86
CA PRO A 129 -20.18 26.38 6.24
C PRO A 129 -20.66 24.99 5.81
N THR A 130 -19.95 24.38 4.85
CA THR A 130 -20.08 22.98 4.50
C THR A 130 -18.69 22.35 4.51
N VAL A 131 -18.63 21.05 4.70
CA VAL A 131 -17.38 20.29 4.57
C VAL A 131 -17.68 18.87 4.09
N THR A 132 -16.75 18.32 3.29
CA THR A 132 -16.67 16.90 2.96
C THR A 132 -15.28 16.40 3.37
N LEU A 133 -15.18 15.12 3.70
CA LEU A 133 -13.92 14.45 4.02
C LEU A 133 -13.92 13.06 3.38
N THR A 134 -12.83 12.70 2.74
CA THR A 134 -12.61 11.37 2.20
C THR A 134 -11.22 10.89 2.59
N ALA A 135 -11.07 9.58 2.74
CA ALA A 135 -9.79 8.91 3.01
C ALA A 135 -9.42 8.01 1.84
N ASN A 136 -8.14 7.96 1.49
CA ASN A 136 -7.62 7.08 0.46
C ASN A 136 -6.27 6.49 0.88
N PRO A 137 -6.17 5.15 0.97
CA PRO A 137 -7.23 4.16 0.85
C PRO A 137 -8.19 4.15 2.07
N THR A 138 -9.40 3.59 1.91
CA THR A 138 -10.38 3.42 2.99
C THR A 138 -10.14 2.18 3.86
N SER A 139 -9.24 1.28 3.43
CA SER A 139 -8.80 0.11 4.18
C SER A 139 -7.29 -0.04 4.05
N ILE A 140 -6.60 -0.21 5.16
CA ILE A 140 -5.14 -0.30 5.26
C ILE A 140 -4.74 -1.38 6.25
N PHE A 141 -3.48 -1.80 6.22
CA PHE A 141 -2.82 -2.44 7.37
C PHE A 141 -2.27 -1.38 8.32
N ALA A 142 -2.05 -1.78 9.57
CA ALA A 142 -1.51 -0.89 10.60
C ALA A 142 -0.23 -0.18 10.13
N GLY A 143 -0.20 1.15 10.18
CA GLY A 143 0.95 1.97 9.78
C GLY A 143 1.15 2.14 8.27
N GLN A 144 0.23 1.68 7.43
CA GLN A 144 0.30 1.90 5.98
C GLN A 144 -0.08 3.34 5.64
N SER A 145 0.52 3.88 4.57
CA SER A 145 0.30 5.24 4.09
C SER A 145 -1.17 5.55 3.81
N LEU A 146 -1.59 6.75 4.18
CA LEU A 146 -2.97 7.24 4.09
C LEU A 146 -2.99 8.71 3.73
N SER A 147 -3.92 9.11 2.87
CA SER A 147 -4.21 10.50 2.54
C SER A 147 -5.65 10.85 2.89
N LEU A 148 -5.85 12.06 3.43
CA LEU A 148 -7.16 12.65 3.71
C LEU A 148 -7.39 13.81 2.74
N THR A 149 -8.54 13.82 2.07
CA THR A 149 -8.95 14.90 1.16
C THR A 149 -10.20 15.56 1.68
N TRP A 150 -10.19 16.89 1.79
CA TRP A 150 -11.34 17.68 2.24
C TRP A 150 -11.70 18.74 1.21
N GLN A 151 -12.97 19.13 1.22
CA GLN A 151 -13.50 20.31 0.51
C GLN A 151 -14.49 21.02 1.42
N SER A 152 -14.47 22.35 1.44
CA SER A 152 -15.41 23.14 2.21
C SER A 152 -15.84 24.41 1.48
N THR A 153 -16.99 24.94 1.86
CA THR A 153 -17.49 26.27 1.45
C THR A 153 -17.83 27.09 2.68
N ASN A 154 -17.71 28.40 2.58
CA ASN A 154 -18.03 29.35 3.65
C ASN A 154 -17.27 29.08 4.97
N ALA A 155 -16.19 28.34 4.95
CA ALA A 155 -15.36 28.06 6.10
C ALA A 155 -14.17 29.03 6.16
N ALA A 156 -13.92 29.58 7.33
CA ALA A 156 -12.70 30.33 7.64
C ALA A 156 -11.56 29.37 8.01
N ASN A 157 -11.88 28.27 8.70
CA ASN A 157 -10.93 27.24 9.12
C ASN A 157 -11.56 25.86 8.96
N VAL A 158 -10.70 24.85 8.72
CA VAL A 158 -11.05 23.43 8.79
C VAL A 158 -10.04 22.73 9.70
N LEU A 159 -10.56 21.94 10.64
CA LEU A 159 -9.78 21.14 11.59
C LEU A 159 -10.11 19.66 11.34
N ILE A 160 -9.10 18.81 11.34
CA ILE A 160 -9.29 17.34 11.33
C ILE A 160 -8.78 16.82 12.67
N ASP A 161 -9.56 15.96 13.29
CA ASP A 161 -9.24 15.33 14.58
C ASP A 161 -8.08 14.31 14.48
N ASN A 162 -7.91 13.47 15.51
CA ASN A 162 -6.85 12.46 15.59
C ASN A 162 -5.43 13.03 15.38
N ASN A 163 -5.18 14.23 15.92
CA ASN A 163 -3.90 14.96 15.87
C ASN A 163 -3.48 15.44 14.46
N VAL A 164 -4.35 15.37 13.47
CA VAL A 164 -4.06 15.96 12.14
C VAL A 164 -4.02 17.49 12.25
N GLY A 165 -4.96 18.08 13.02
CA GLY A 165 -4.97 19.51 13.30
C GLY A 165 -5.61 20.37 12.21
N PRO A 166 -5.24 21.68 12.17
CA PRO A 166 -5.73 22.60 11.15
C PRO A 166 -5.15 22.28 9.78
N VAL A 167 -6.02 22.31 8.75
CA VAL A 167 -5.63 22.04 7.37
C VAL A 167 -5.77 23.29 6.50
N SER A 168 -4.88 23.42 5.52
CA SER A 168 -4.81 24.58 4.64
C SER A 168 -4.62 24.15 3.18
N PRO A 169 -5.30 24.86 2.22
CA PRO A 169 -6.30 25.94 2.46
C PRO A 169 -7.62 25.40 3.01
N ALA A 170 -8.37 26.22 3.74
CA ALA A 170 -9.65 25.82 4.31
C ALA A 170 -10.67 25.38 3.24
N SER A 171 -10.60 25.94 2.02
CA SER A 171 -11.50 25.62 0.91
C SER A 171 -11.38 24.19 0.39
N GLY A 172 -10.23 23.51 0.60
CA GLY A 172 -10.02 22.14 0.18
C GLY A 172 -8.57 21.82 -0.11
N GLY A 173 -8.22 20.55 0.01
CA GLY A 173 -6.89 20.03 -0.24
C GLY A 173 -6.78 18.54 0.11
N THR A 174 -5.56 18.03 -0.04
CA THR A 174 -5.20 16.65 0.35
C THR A 174 -3.97 16.69 1.23
N ALA A 175 -4.01 15.96 2.33
CA ALA A 175 -2.88 15.76 3.23
C ALA A 175 -2.54 14.28 3.33
N THR A 176 -1.30 13.90 3.00
CA THR A 176 -0.76 12.57 3.31
C THR A 176 -0.29 12.60 4.76
N LEU A 177 -0.74 11.64 5.55
CA LEU A 177 -0.40 11.58 6.97
C LEU A 177 1.06 11.14 7.17
N PRO A 178 1.80 11.81 8.05
CA PRO A 178 3.15 11.37 8.41
C PRO A 178 3.10 10.05 9.19
N PRO A 179 4.19 9.28 9.24
CA PRO A 179 4.23 7.96 9.90
C PRO A 179 3.72 7.95 11.35
N SER A 180 3.92 9.06 12.09
CA SER A 180 3.46 9.21 13.49
C SER A 180 1.94 9.33 13.65
N LEU A 181 1.22 9.65 12.59
CA LEU A 181 -0.24 9.81 12.59
C LEU A 181 -0.97 8.67 11.85
N LEU A 182 -0.24 7.69 11.32
CA LEU A 182 -0.84 6.56 10.63
C LEU A 182 -1.60 5.67 11.64
N PRO A 183 -2.86 5.31 11.34
CA PRO A 183 -3.67 4.56 12.29
C PRO A 183 -3.20 3.11 12.42
N THR A 184 -3.17 2.61 13.64
CA THR A 184 -2.87 1.19 13.97
C THR A 184 -4.13 0.38 14.30
N LYS A 185 -5.29 1.02 14.33
CA LYS A 185 -6.62 0.45 14.52
C LYS A 185 -7.63 1.23 13.68
N THR A 186 -8.77 0.61 13.37
CA THR A 186 -9.86 1.28 12.65
C THR A 186 -10.15 2.64 13.28
N THR A 187 -10.03 3.70 12.50
CA THR A 187 -10.08 5.09 12.95
C THR A 187 -11.06 5.88 12.09
N THR A 188 -11.93 6.63 12.74
CA THR A 188 -12.80 7.59 12.08
C THR A 188 -12.23 8.99 12.27
N TYR A 189 -11.94 9.66 11.17
CA TYR A 189 -11.51 11.05 11.13
C TYR A 189 -12.74 11.95 10.96
N THR A 190 -12.76 13.08 11.66
CA THR A 190 -13.81 14.09 11.57
C THR A 190 -13.20 15.41 11.15
N ALA A 191 -13.62 15.94 10.00
CA ALA A 191 -13.32 17.30 9.59
C ALA A 191 -14.42 18.23 10.12
N THR A 192 -14.03 19.30 10.80
CA THR A 192 -14.92 20.35 11.27
C THR A 192 -14.58 21.66 10.57
N ALA A 193 -15.51 22.16 9.77
CA ALA A 193 -15.43 23.48 9.15
C ALA A 193 -16.05 24.53 10.07
N ILE A 194 -15.34 25.61 10.31
CA ILE A 194 -15.76 26.74 11.15
C ILE A 194 -15.93 27.95 10.24
N GLY A 195 -17.14 28.42 10.12
CA GLY A 195 -17.51 29.60 9.33
C GLY A 195 -17.55 30.90 10.14
N ALA A 196 -18.10 31.95 9.55
CA ALA A 196 -18.37 33.21 10.26
C ALA A 196 -19.32 32.98 11.44
N ASN A 197 -19.15 33.75 12.51
CA ASN A 197 -19.95 33.65 13.73
C ASN A 197 -19.90 32.29 14.43
N ASN A 198 -18.78 31.56 14.24
CA ASN A 198 -18.56 30.21 14.83
C ASN A 198 -19.60 29.16 14.42
N GLN A 199 -20.30 29.35 13.33
CA GLN A 199 -21.11 28.28 12.74
C GLN A 199 -20.24 27.12 12.34
N GLN A 200 -20.69 25.89 12.56
CA GLN A 200 -19.89 24.69 12.30
C GLN A 200 -20.66 23.69 11.41
N ALA A 201 -19.90 22.97 10.61
CA ALA A 201 -20.34 21.77 9.91
C ALA A 201 -19.26 20.69 10.05
N SER A 202 -19.65 19.42 10.04
CA SER A 202 -18.71 18.31 10.15
C SER A 202 -18.99 17.23 9.11
N ALA A 203 -17.94 16.52 8.73
CA ALA A 203 -17.99 15.33 7.89
C ALA A 203 -16.97 14.31 8.40
N THR A 204 -17.27 13.03 8.22
CA THR A 204 -16.42 11.95 8.70
C THR A 204 -15.92 11.05 7.57
N ALA A 205 -14.74 10.48 7.75
CA ALA A 205 -14.19 9.42 6.92
C ALA A 205 -13.62 8.32 7.82
N THR A 206 -14.05 7.09 7.63
CA THR A 206 -13.55 5.95 8.40
C THR A 206 -12.52 5.18 7.58
N VAL A 207 -11.38 4.93 8.20
CA VAL A 207 -10.32 4.05 7.68
C VAL A 207 -10.34 2.77 8.47
N THR A 208 -10.65 1.67 7.81
CA THR A 208 -10.60 0.34 8.41
C THR A 208 -9.17 -0.15 8.44
N VAL A 209 -8.66 -0.48 9.62
CA VAL A 209 -7.36 -1.16 9.75
C VAL A 209 -7.61 -2.65 9.85
N ALA A 210 -7.14 -3.37 8.82
CA ALA A 210 -7.23 -4.82 8.79
C ALA A 210 -6.35 -5.41 9.89
N ALA A 211 -6.88 -6.35 10.65
CA ALA A 211 -6.08 -7.12 11.57
C ALA A 211 -5.10 -8.00 10.79
N VAL A 212 -3.83 -7.95 11.16
CA VAL A 212 -2.87 -8.96 10.72
C VAL A 212 -3.09 -10.16 11.63
N THR A 213 -3.67 -11.20 11.06
CA THR A 213 -3.77 -12.48 11.76
C THR A 213 -2.44 -13.20 11.57
N SER A 214 -1.76 -13.53 12.64
CA SER A 214 -0.58 -14.39 12.63
C SER A 214 -0.93 -15.71 13.31
N PHE A 215 -0.28 -16.76 12.89
CA PHE A 215 -0.33 -18.08 13.52
C PHE A 215 1.07 -18.68 13.52
N ASP A 216 1.32 -19.59 14.42
CA ASP A 216 2.59 -20.31 14.47
C ASP A 216 2.62 -21.32 13.32
N GLY A 217 3.65 -21.20 12.46
CA GLY A 217 3.93 -22.16 11.40
C GLY A 217 4.57 -23.44 11.94
N MET A 218 5.30 -24.13 11.07
CA MET A 218 6.05 -25.32 11.46
C MET A 218 7.15 -24.93 12.46
N LEU A 219 7.33 -25.77 13.46
CA LEU A 219 8.46 -25.67 14.38
C LEU A 219 9.66 -26.43 13.79
N PRO A 220 10.89 -25.96 13.98
CA PRO A 220 12.07 -26.74 13.66
C PRO A 220 12.02 -28.07 14.42
N ASP A 221 12.34 -29.16 13.74
CA ASP A 221 12.44 -30.47 14.39
C ASP A 221 13.55 -30.45 15.44
N SER A 222 13.17 -30.50 16.71
CA SER A 222 14.10 -30.54 17.84
C SER A 222 14.88 -31.85 17.93
N THR A 223 14.49 -32.88 17.17
CA THR A 223 15.16 -34.18 17.17
C THR A 223 16.35 -34.23 16.21
N ASN A 224 16.44 -33.28 15.28
CA ASN A 224 17.54 -33.17 14.32
C ASN A 224 18.50 -32.02 14.70
N ALA A 225 18.99 -32.04 15.93
CA ALA A 225 19.89 -31.02 16.47
C ALA A 225 21.23 -30.86 15.72
N ALA A 226 21.50 -31.70 14.72
CA ALA A 226 22.68 -31.60 13.86
C ALA A 226 22.46 -30.70 12.62
N ASN A 227 21.20 -30.34 12.29
CA ASN A 227 20.88 -29.48 11.18
C ASN A 227 20.56 -28.08 11.72
N THR A 228 21.53 -27.21 11.68
CA THR A 228 21.44 -25.82 12.14
C THR A 228 20.78 -24.90 11.11
N ASP A 229 20.62 -25.33 9.85
CA ASP A 229 20.07 -24.55 8.76
C ASP A 229 18.57 -24.81 8.65
N ILE A 230 17.77 -23.80 8.96
CA ILE A 230 16.30 -23.94 9.02
C ILE A 230 15.64 -23.77 7.64
N ASP A 231 16.27 -23.09 6.71
CA ASP A 231 15.87 -22.79 5.32
C ASP A 231 14.34 -22.76 5.07
N PRO A 232 13.58 -21.89 5.76
CA PRO A 232 12.15 -21.86 5.62
C PRO A 232 11.76 -21.33 4.26
N ASN A 233 10.85 -22.02 3.61
CA ASN A 233 10.27 -21.60 2.35
C ASN A 233 8.77 -21.87 2.37
N GLY A 234 7.98 -21.13 1.60
CA GLY A 234 6.55 -21.38 1.52
C GLY A 234 5.84 -20.55 0.47
N ALA A 235 4.64 -20.98 0.13
CA ALA A 235 3.80 -20.32 -0.85
C ALA A 235 2.34 -20.25 -0.41
N ILE A 236 1.63 -19.25 -0.92
CA ILE A 236 0.20 -19.05 -0.67
C ILE A 236 -0.60 -19.51 -1.89
N GLY A 237 -1.36 -20.59 -1.72
CA GLY A 237 -2.33 -21.07 -2.70
C GLY A 237 -3.70 -20.41 -2.56
N THR A 238 -4.70 -20.99 -3.22
CA THR A 238 -6.10 -20.49 -3.17
C THR A 238 -6.72 -20.64 -1.78
N ARG A 239 -6.51 -21.77 -1.13
CA ARG A 239 -7.14 -22.15 0.15
C ARG A 239 -6.17 -22.29 1.29
N GLN A 240 -4.96 -22.75 1.02
CA GLN A 240 -3.94 -23.04 2.01
C GLN A 240 -2.73 -22.14 1.84
N PHE A 241 -1.93 -22.04 2.88
CA PHE A 241 -0.52 -21.71 2.89
C PHE A 241 0.23 -23.01 3.07
N MET A 242 1.24 -23.27 2.23
CA MET A 242 2.10 -24.44 2.38
C MET A 242 3.52 -23.98 2.72
N GLU A 243 4.10 -24.57 3.74
CA GLU A 243 5.40 -24.21 4.30
C GLU A 243 6.31 -25.42 4.32
N TYR A 244 7.57 -25.18 4.06
CA TYR A 244 8.68 -26.13 4.21
C TYR A 244 9.63 -25.61 5.30
N VAL A 245 10.03 -26.48 6.20
CA VAL A 245 11.04 -26.21 7.24
C VAL A 245 11.87 -27.48 7.45
N ASN A 246 13.17 -27.33 7.34
CA ASN A 246 14.13 -28.44 7.44
C ASN A 246 13.91 -29.54 6.38
N ALA A 247 13.32 -30.64 6.75
CA ALA A 247 13.07 -31.78 5.87
C ALA A 247 11.57 -32.13 5.81
N GLU A 248 10.70 -31.24 6.27
CA GLU A 248 9.27 -31.45 6.36
C GLU A 248 8.49 -30.34 5.65
N TYR A 249 7.27 -30.64 5.21
CA TYR A 249 6.33 -29.65 4.71
C TYR A 249 4.94 -29.83 5.29
N GLN A 250 4.21 -28.71 5.48
CA GLN A 250 2.85 -28.69 6.00
C GLN A 250 2.01 -27.70 5.21
N ALA A 251 0.73 -28.01 5.02
CA ALA A 251 -0.26 -27.08 4.55
C ALA A 251 -1.14 -26.61 5.72
N PHE A 252 -1.42 -25.31 5.76
CA PHE A 252 -2.31 -24.69 6.76
C PHE A 252 -3.52 -24.09 6.05
N ASP A 253 -4.71 -24.35 6.55
CA ASP A 253 -5.92 -23.73 6.03
C ASP A 253 -5.96 -22.23 6.34
N LYS A 254 -6.19 -21.40 5.34
CA LYS A 254 -6.14 -19.91 5.49
C LYS A 254 -7.30 -19.32 6.31
N THR A 255 -8.35 -20.11 6.58
CA THR A 255 -9.51 -19.66 7.35
C THR A 255 -9.40 -20.06 8.81
N THR A 256 -8.98 -21.30 9.05
CA THR A 256 -8.91 -21.88 10.39
C THR A 256 -7.51 -21.80 10.99
N PHE A 257 -6.48 -21.59 10.16
CA PHE A 257 -5.06 -21.64 10.51
C PHE A 257 -4.59 -22.98 11.09
N GLN A 258 -5.37 -24.03 10.87
CA GLN A 258 -5.04 -25.37 11.33
C GLN A 258 -4.22 -26.13 10.29
N PRO A 259 -3.30 -27.02 10.72
CA PRO A 259 -2.58 -27.89 9.81
C PRO A 259 -3.56 -28.82 9.08
N VAL A 260 -3.28 -29.08 7.81
CA VAL A 260 -4.10 -29.91 6.91
C VAL A 260 -3.62 -31.35 6.91
N PHE A 261 -2.30 -31.55 6.88
CA PHE A 261 -1.75 -32.89 6.86
C PHE A 261 -1.69 -33.48 8.27
N SER A 262 -2.14 -34.72 8.41
CA SER A 262 -1.98 -35.47 9.65
C SER A 262 -0.53 -35.92 9.78
N THR A 263 0.10 -35.63 10.91
CA THR A 263 1.51 -35.92 11.16
C THR A 263 1.68 -37.06 12.18
N THR A 264 2.81 -37.72 12.13
CA THR A 264 3.23 -38.68 13.16
C THR A 264 3.66 -37.90 14.43
N ALA A 265 3.55 -38.50 15.59
CA ALA A 265 3.98 -37.87 16.84
C ALA A 265 5.46 -37.46 16.78
N GLY A 266 5.71 -36.17 17.02
CA GLY A 266 7.05 -35.56 16.94
C GLY A 266 7.39 -34.85 15.64
N MET A 267 6.52 -34.95 14.61
CA MET A 267 6.68 -34.22 13.34
C MET A 267 5.68 -33.08 13.26
N SER A 268 6.12 -31.94 12.69
CA SER A 268 5.25 -30.79 12.43
C SER A 268 4.64 -30.81 11.02
N GLY A 269 5.18 -31.66 10.11
CA GLY A 269 4.76 -31.81 8.73
C GLY A 269 4.92 -33.22 8.19
N LEU A 270 4.74 -33.38 6.88
CA LEU A 270 5.09 -34.60 6.14
C LEU A 270 6.58 -34.53 5.71
N PRO A 271 7.30 -35.65 5.67
CA PRO A 271 8.66 -35.67 5.11
C PRO A 271 8.66 -35.11 3.69
N ILE A 272 9.67 -34.31 3.36
CA ILE A 272 9.77 -33.64 2.06
C ILE A 272 9.80 -34.63 0.88
N GLY A 273 10.32 -35.83 1.09
CA GLY A 273 10.33 -36.90 0.09
C GLY A 273 8.98 -37.56 -0.20
N THR A 274 7.93 -37.26 0.58
CA THR A 274 6.60 -37.89 0.45
C THR A 274 6.03 -37.85 -0.98
N PRO A 275 6.13 -36.78 -1.78
CA PRO A 275 5.62 -36.74 -3.14
C PRO A 275 6.16 -37.86 -4.05
N TRP A 276 7.37 -38.35 -3.80
CA TRP A 276 8.06 -39.33 -4.64
C TRP A 276 7.92 -40.76 -4.14
N THR A 277 7.42 -40.99 -2.92
CA THR A 277 7.19 -42.34 -2.40
C THR A 277 5.98 -43.02 -3.01
N ALA A 278 4.96 -42.25 -3.43
CA ALA A 278 3.73 -42.77 -4.04
C ALA A 278 3.19 -41.79 -5.09
N PRO A 279 3.91 -41.55 -6.17
CA PRO A 279 3.46 -40.61 -7.19
C PRO A 279 2.24 -41.14 -7.94
N LEU A 280 1.34 -40.24 -8.35
CA LEU A 280 0.13 -40.60 -9.11
C LEU A 280 0.44 -41.05 -10.55
N ASN A 281 1.59 -40.70 -11.08
CA ASN A 281 1.98 -40.90 -12.48
C ASN A 281 2.98 -42.05 -12.71
N GLY A 282 3.30 -42.83 -11.68
CA GLY A 282 4.28 -43.90 -11.86
C GLY A 282 4.68 -44.63 -10.58
N PRO A 283 5.71 -45.46 -10.64
CA PRO A 283 6.30 -46.10 -9.47
C PRO A 283 7.03 -45.09 -8.58
N PRO A 284 7.35 -45.46 -7.34
CA PRO A 284 8.23 -44.70 -6.47
C PRO A 284 9.54 -44.29 -7.15
N LEU A 285 10.06 -43.12 -6.81
CA LEU A 285 11.32 -42.55 -7.29
C LEU A 285 12.33 -42.52 -6.13
N PRO A 286 13.06 -43.65 -5.86
CA PRO A 286 13.86 -43.80 -4.65
C PRO A 286 15.01 -42.79 -4.56
N GLU A 287 15.46 -42.24 -5.66
CA GLU A 287 16.47 -41.17 -5.69
C GLU A 287 15.97 -39.86 -5.10
N CYS A 288 14.65 -39.65 -5.06
CA CYS A 288 13.97 -38.47 -4.54
C CYS A 288 13.24 -38.71 -3.19
N GLU A 289 13.36 -39.93 -2.61
CA GLU A 289 12.79 -40.23 -1.30
C GLU A 289 13.62 -39.64 -0.15
N THR A 290 13.11 -39.73 1.07
CA THR A 290 13.59 -39.09 2.30
C THR A 290 15.08 -39.18 2.64
N THR A 291 15.80 -40.13 2.05
CA THR A 291 17.25 -40.25 2.22
C THR A 291 18.06 -39.48 1.16
N GLY A 292 17.41 -38.97 0.13
CA GLY A 292 18.02 -38.33 -1.02
C GLY A 292 17.79 -36.84 -1.15
N ILE A 293 16.62 -36.32 -0.72
CA ILE A 293 16.41 -34.87 -0.69
C ILE A 293 16.96 -34.36 0.63
N ALA A 294 18.13 -33.80 0.55
CA ALA A 294 18.75 -33.11 1.65
C ALA A 294 18.67 -31.63 1.35
N LEU A 295 17.97 -30.87 2.19
CA LEU A 295 18.05 -29.41 2.30
C LEU A 295 17.70 -28.59 1.02
N ASP A 296 17.33 -27.34 1.18
CA ASP A 296 17.03 -26.35 0.13
C ASP A 296 15.81 -26.68 -0.76
N ALA A 297 14.79 -27.38 -0.24
CA ALA A 297 13.57 -27.57 -1.00
C ALA A 297 12.81 -26.24 -1.19
N VAL A 298 12.14 -26.13 -2.33
CA VAL A 298 11.37 -24.95 -2.72
C VAL A 298 9.92 -25.35 -2.90
N ILE A 299 9.01 -24.61 -2.27
CA ILE A 299 7.57 -24.71 -2.51
C ILE A 299 7.08 -23.45 -3.19
N ILE A 300 6.42 -23.61 -4.32
CA ILE A 300 5.73 -22.52 -5.03
C ILE A 300 4.29 -22.92 -5.33
N PHE A 301 3.47 -21.94 -5.66
CA PHE A 301 2.10 -22.15 -6.11
C PHE A 301 1.93 -21.61 -7.53
N ASP A 302 1.81 -22.53 -8.48
CA ASP A 302 1.47 -22.19 -9.87
C ASP A 302 0.08 -21.58 -9.94
N ARG A 303 0.00 -20.27 -10.07
CA ARG A 303 -1.26 -19.52 -10.11
C ARG A 303 -2.00 -19.68 -11.43
N ILE A 304 -1.30 -20.03 -12.52
CA ILE A 304 -1.91 -20.23 -13.83
C ILE A 304 -2.77 -21.50 -13.82
N ALA A 305 -2.18 -22.59 -13.30
CA ALA A 305 -2.85 -23.88 -13.23
C ALA A 305 -3.58 -24.13 -11.92
N SER A 306 -3.35 -23.31 -10.89
CA SER A 306 -3.79 -23.54 -9.52
C SER A 306 -3.29 -24.90 -9.00
N ARG A 307 -1.96 -25.05 -8.90
CA ARG A 307 -1.27 -26.25 -8.45
C ARG A 307 -0.11 -25.93 -7.52
N TRP A 308 0.13 -26.80 -6.58
CA TRP A 308 1.33 -26.79 -5.76
C TRP A 308 2.49 -27.42 -6.51
N VAL A 309 3.68 -26.86 -6.33
CA VAL A 309 4.93 -27.40 -6.86
C VAL A 309 5.91 -27.49 -5.71
N ILE A 310 6.50 -28.67 -5.55
CA ILE A 310 7.62 -28.91 -4.63
C ILE A 310 8.82 -29.37 -5.46
N ALA A 311 9.99 -28.78 -5.21
CA ALA A 311 11.21 -29.18 -5.90
C ALA A 311 12.41 -29.09 -4.96
N GLY A 312 13.46 -29.83 -5.27
CA GLY A 312 14.70 -29.79 -4.51
C GLY A 312 15.78 -30.66 -5.13
N LYS A 313 17.00 -30.50 -4.63
CA LYS A 313 18.13 -31.36 -5.01
C LYS A 313 18.06 -32.70 -4.26
N ALA A 314 18.53 -33.74 -4.88
CA ALA A 314 18.69 -35.05 -4.24
C ALA A 314 20.06 -35.62 -4.55
N ILE A 315 20.67 -36.27 -3.53
CA ILE A 315 21.99 -36.89 -3.60
C ILE A 315 21.82 -38.37 -3.33
N ARG A 316 22.12 -39.18 -4.32
CA ARG A 316 22.16 -40.63 -4.12
C ARG A 316 23.54 -41.06 -3.73
N ALA A 317 23.70 -41.50 -2.49
CA ALA A 317 24.95 -42.07 -1.99
C ALA A 317 25.16 -43.49 -2.51
N GLY A 318 26.38 -43.80 -3.00
CA GLY A 318 26.75 -45.14 -3.42
C GLY A 318 27.92 -45.13 -4.38
N GLY A 319 29.13 -45.37 -3.92
CA GLY A 319 30.36 -45.49 -4.72
C GLY A 319 30.79 -44.21 -5.44
N VAL A 320 29.99 -43.71 -6.34
CA VAL A 320 30.07 -42.35 -6.94
C VAL A 320 28.76 -41.65 -6.60
N GLU A 321 28.84 -40.47 -6.03
CA GLU A 321 27.67 -39.63 -5.77
C GLU A 321 27.00 -39.27 -7.09
N GLN A 322 25.67 -39.36 -7.11
CA GLN A 322 24.80 -38.98 -8.24
C GLN A 322 23.85 -37.90 -7.81
N TYR A 323 23.69 -36.89 -8.63
CA TYR A 323 22.86 -35.74 -8.33
C TYR A 323 21.58 -35.73 -9.19
N TYR A 324 20.48 -35.44 -8.54
CA TYR A 324 19.17 -35.37 -9.17
C TYR A 324 18.49 -34.04 -8.79
N PHE A 325 17.67 -33.53 -9.71
CA PHE A 325 16.67 -32.52 -9.41
C PHE A 325 15.31 -33.20 -9.38
N CYS A 326 14.65 -33.10 -8.25
CA CYS A 326 13.34 -33.71 -7.98
C CYS A 326 12.28 -32.62 -8.00
N ILE A 327 11.23 -32.80 -8.80
CA ILE A 327 10.12 -31.85 -8.90
C ILE A 327 8.80 -32.59 -8.94
N ALA A 328 7.82 -32.12 -8.18
CA ALA A 328 6.49 -32.69 -8.12
C ALA A 328 5.42 -31.61 -8.21
N VAL A 329 4.35 -31.90 -8.95
CA VAL A 329 3.21 -31.00 -9.15
C VAL A 329 1.95 -31.67 -8.61
N SER A 330 1.17 -30.95 -7.81
CA SER A 330 -0.09 -31.50 -7.26
C SER A 330 -1.16 -31.65 -8.35
N ASN A 331 -2.04 -32.64 -8.18
CA ASN A 331 -3.16 -32.86 -9.08
C ASN A 331 -4.36 -31.91 -8.82
N THR A 332 -4.37 -31.21 -7.69
CA THR A 332 -5.40 -30.26 -7.29
C THR A 332 -4.79 -29.11 -6.47
N ASP A 333 -5.50 -27.98 -6.36
CA ASP A 333 -5.12 -26.84 -5.54
C ASP A 333 -5.44 -27.01 -4.05
N ASP A 334 -6.32 -27.99 -3.71
CA ASP A 334 -6.80 -28.21 -2.35
C ASP A 334 -6.05 -29.36 -1.68
N ALA A 335 -5.09 -29.01 -0.83
CA ALA A 335 -4.31 -29.97 -0.06
C ALA A 335 -5.15 -30.77 0.95
N ALA A 336 -6.36 -30.29 1.30
CA ALA A 336 -7.30 -31.01 2.16
C ALA A 336 -8.18 -32.02 1.41
N SER A 337 -8.11 -32.06 0.09
CA SER A 337 -8.90 -32.99 -0.72
C SER A 337 -8.45 -34.43 -0.46
N PRO A 338 -9.40 -35.38 -0.28
CA PRO A 338 -9.05 -36.79 -0.16
C PRO A 338 -8.34 -37.36 -1.40
N SER A 339 -8.46 -36.71 -2.56
CA SER A 339 -7.79 -37.06 -3.80
C SER A 339 -6.50 -36.31 -4.04
N PHE A 340 -6.04 -35.50 -3.07
CA PHE A 340 -4.79 -34.77 -3.20
C PHE A 340 -3.62 -35.73 -3.35
N GLY A 341 -2.78 -35.46 -4.33
CA GLY A 341 -1.58 -36.24 -4.61
C GLY A 341 -0.69 -35.53 -5.61
N TRP A 342 0.42 -36.14 -5.92
CA TRP A 342 1.49 -35.55 -6.68
C TRP A 342 1.80 -36.32 -7.97
N TYR A 343 2.00 -35.60 -9.06
CA TYR A 343 2.75 -36.08 -10.23
C TYR A 343 4.22 -35.75 -9.99
N ALA A 344 5.04 -36.77 -9.87
CA ALA A 344 6.42 -36.61 -9.43
C ALA A 344 7.42 -37.05 -10.52
N TYR A 345 8.52 -36.35 -10.59
CA TYR A 345 9.55 -36.52 -11.61
C TYR A 345 10.94 -36.35 -11.00
N SER A 346 11.92 -37.00 -11.60
CA SER A 346 13.33 -36.82 -11.30
C SER A 346 14.13 -36.57 -12.58
N LEU A 347 15.07 -35.63 -12.51
CA LEU A 347 16.04 -35.35 -13.56
C LEU A 347 17.43 -35.71 -13.06
N PHE A 348 18.10 -36.61 -13.76
CA PHE A 348 19.49 -36.92 -13.51
C PHE A 348 20.39 -35.78 -14.01
N LEU A 349 21.10 -35.13 -13.09
CA LEU A 349 21.81 -33.88 -13.35
C LEU A 349 23.25 -34.08 -13.83
N ASP A 350 23.92 -35.20 -13.48
CA ASP A 350 25.35 -35.41 -13.77
C ASP A 350 25.74 -35.11 -15.23
N PRO A 351 24.96 -35.52 -16.26
CA PRO A 351 25.28 -35.19 -17.65
C PRO A 351 25.16 -33.72 -17.99
N ILE A 352 24.31 -32.99 -17.25
CA ILE A 352 24.05 -31.56 -17.48
C ILE A 352 25.11 -30.71 -16.79
N LEU A 353 25.38 -31.00 -15.53
CA LEU A 353 26.36 -30.28 -14.72
C LEU A 353 27.78 -30.52 -15.19
N GLY A 354 28.06 -31.74 -15.71
CA GLY A 354 29.38 -32.13 -16.11
C GLY A 354 30.30 -32.44 -14.92
N LYS A 355 31.60 -32.56 -15.21
CA LYS A 355 32.61 -32.88 -14.23
C LYS A 355 33.58 -31.73 -14.02
N ASN A 356 33.94 -31.51 -12.79
CA ASN A 356 35.01 -30.62 -12.39
C ASN A 356 36.39 -31.11 -12.86
N PRO A 357 37.45 -30.30 -12.75
CA PRO A 357 38.81 -30.71 -13.11
C PRO A 357 39.34 -31.93 -12.33
N GLY A 358 38.77 -32.21 -11.16
CA GLY A 358 39.09 -33.41 -10.37
C GLY A 358 38.35 -34.68 -10.80
N GLY A 359 37.54 -34.62 -11.85
CA GLY A 359 36.77 -35.73 -12.40
C GLY A 359 35.49 -36.10 -11.64
N LYS A 360 35.10 -35.34 -10.61
CA LYS A 360 33.84 -35.47 -9.87
C LYS A 360 32.76 -34.61 -10.53
N TYR A 361 31.51 -35.00 -10.42
CA TYR A 361 30.39 -34.17 -10.84
C TYR A 361 30.24 -32.93 -9.96
N TYR A 362 29.76 -31.84 -10.52
CA TYR A 362 29.42 -30.64 -9.75
C TYR A 362 28.21 -30.92 -8.85
N LEU A 363 28.27 -30.46 -7.61
CA LEU A 363 27.16 -30.50 -6.68
C LEU A 363 26.15 -29.38 -7.05
N PRO A 364 24.89 -29.69 -7.34
CA PRO A 364 23.85 -28.66 -7.45
C PRO A 364 23.53 -28.12 -6.06
N ASP A 365 23.47 -26.83 -5.91
CA ASP A 365 23.18 -26.18 -4.64
C ASP A 365 22.15 -25.07 -4.79
N TRP A 366 21.48 -24.79 -3.70
CA TRP A 366 20.54 -23.69 -3.54
C TRP A 366 19.55 -23.54 -4.70
N PRO A 367 18.73 -24.56 -5.00
CA PRO A 367 17.78 -24.51 -6.12
C PRO A 367 16.73 -23.41 -5.96
N LYS A 368 16.37 -22.76 -7.06
CA LYS A 368 15.27 -21.82 -7.16
C LYS A 368 14.33 -22.28 -8.26
N VAL A 369 13.04 -22.04 -8.10
CA VAL A 369 12.03 -22.42 -9.09
C VAL A 369 11.10 -21.24 -9.36
N GLY A 370 10.82 -20.99 -10.64
CA GLY A 370 9.84 -20.04 -11.13
C GLY A 370 8.79 -20.70 -12.01
N THR A 371 7.60 -20.13 -12.01
CA THR A 371 6.48 -20.56 -12.83
C THR A 371 6.30 -19.65 -14.04
N TRP A 372 6.29 -20.24 -15.23
CA TRP A 372 5.96 -19.55 -16.47
C TRP A 372 4.92 -20.32 -17.27
N PRO A 373 4.25 -19.75 -18.27
CA PRO A 373 3.21 -20.46 -19.01
C PRO A 373 3.64 -21.74 -19.69
N ASP A 374 4.86 -21.80 -20.20
CA ASP A 374 5.43 -22.89 -21.00
C ASP A 374 6.25 -23.90 -20.19
N ALA A 375 6.83 -23.47 -19.07
CA ALA A 375 7.71 -24.33 -18.27
C ALA A 375 7.69 -24.00 -16.78
N TYR A 376 8.18 -24.92 -15.94
CA TYR A 376 8.79 -24.61 -14.66
C TYR A 376 10.28 -24.44 -14.89
N TYR A 377 10.81 -23.29 -14.49
CA TYR A 377 12.22 -22.98 -14.63
C TYR A 377 12.94 -23.16 -13.30
N ALA A 378 14.03 -23.92 -13.32
CA ALA A 378 14.84 -24.12 -12.14
C ALA A 378 16.27 -23.67 -12.38
N THR A 379 16.85 -23.04 -11.36
CA THR A 379 18.27 -22.68 -11.32
C THR A 379 18.96 -23.36 -10.16
N MET A 380 20.24 -23.68 -10.31
CA MET A 380 21.05 -24.33 -9.29
C MET A 380 22.48 -23.81 -9.41
N ASP A 381 23.07 -23.39 -8.30
CA ASP A 381 24.49 -23.08 -8.25
C ASP A 381 25.30 -24.39 -8.37
N MET A 382 26.39 -24.36 -9.13
CA MET A 382 27.26 -25.52 -9.36
C MET A 382 28.49 -25.43 -8.45
N LEU A 383 28.56 -26.27 -7.43
CA LEU A 383 29.69 -26.28 -6.51
C LEU A 383 30.75 -27.33 -6.90
N TYR A 384 32.02 -26.98 -6.71
CA TYR A 384 33.15 -27.80 -7.10
C TYR A 384 33.23 -29.12 -6.33
N ASP A 385 32.98 -29.10 -5.03
CA ASP A 385 32.80 -30.26 -4.17
C ASP A 385 32.07 -29.88 -2.87
N ASN A 386 31.62 -30.91 -2.14
CA ASN A 386 30.93 -30.78 -0.87
C ASN A 386 31.83 -30.37 0.32
N THR A 387 33.14 -30.22 0.13
CA THR A 387 34.09 -29.88 1.20
C THR A 387 34.61 -28.43 1.11
N ASN A 388 34.68 -27.86 -0.08
CA ASN A 388 35.28 -26.54 -0.30
C ASN A 388 34.31 -25.44 -0.72
N SER A 389 33.03 -25.77 -0.98
CA SER A 389 31.96 -24.83 -1.32
C SER A 389 32.33 -23.78 -2.40
N VAL A 390 33.24 -24.16 -3.32
CA VAL A 390 33.71 -23.28 -4.38
C VAL A 390 32.67 -23.30 -5.49
N GLU A 391 31.98 -22.20 -5.68
CA GLU A 391 31.07 -22.03 -6.80
C GLU A 391 31.81 -22.11 -8.13
N SER A 392 31.20 -22.75 -9.12
CA SER A 392 31.80 -23.01 -10.43
C SER A 392 30.88 -22.60 -11.59
N GLY A 393 29.76 -21.99 -11.31
CA GLY A 393 28.78 -21.52 -12.28
C GLY A 393 27.35 -21.82 -11.85
N VAL A 394 26.43 -21.69 -12.78
CA VAL A 394 25.01 -21.95 -12.58
C VAL A 394 24.50 -22.92 -13.66
N ALA A 395 23.59 -23.80 -13.29
CA ALA A 395 22.76 -24.58 -14.21
C ALA A 395 21.34 -24.04 -14.21
N VAL A 396 20.76 -23.94 -15.39
CA VAL A 396 19.38 -23.50 -15.62
C VAL A 396 18.66 -24.56 -16.42
N CYS A 397 17.50 -25.01 -15.96
CA CYS A 397 16.70 -26.03 -16.63
C CYS A 397 15.24 -25.59 -16.74
N ALA A 398 14.63 -25.85 -17.89
CA ALA A 398 13.20 -25.74 -18.15
C ALA A 398 12.57 -27.14 -18.17
N PHE A 399 11.46 -27.30 -17.47
CA PHE A 399 10.67 -28.52 -17.42
C PHE A 399 9.32 -28.31 -18.08
N ASP A 400 8.89 -29.26 -18.93
CA ASP A 400 7.62 -29.18 -19.65
C ASP A 400 6.43 -29.17 -18.68
N ARG A 401 6.02 -27.97 -18.33
CA ARG A 401 4.91 -27.71 -17.39
C ARG A 401 3.62 -28.38 -17.83
N ASN A 402 3.30 -28.36 -19.14
CA ASN A 402 2.05 -28.91 -19.63
C ASN A 402 1.98 -30.42 -19.39
N ASN A 403 3.04 -31.16 -19.68
CA ASN A 403 3.10 -32.59 -19.40
C ASN A 403 3.11 -32.88 -17.89
N MET A 404 3.80 -32.07 -17.10
CA MET A 404 3.80 -32.22 -15.65
C MET A 404 2.43 -32.06 -15.01
N LEU A 405 1.66 -31.08 -15.44
CA LEU A 405 0.30 -30.82 -14.96
C LEU A 405 -0.68 -31.97 -15.24
N ASN A 406 -0.39 -32.77 -16.27
CA ASN A 406 -1.21 -33.90 -16.69
C ASN A 406 -0.67 -35.27 -16.23
N GLY A 407 0.42 -35.30 -15.47
CA GLY A 407 1.08 -36.54 -15.08
C GLY A 407 1.65 -37.35 -16.25
N ALA A 408 1.91 -36.68 -17.37
CA ALA A 408 2.43 -37.30 -18.60
C ALA A 408 3.95 -37.49 -18.55
N LEU A 409 4.50 -38.26 -19.48
CA LEU A 409 5.93 -38.33 -19.70
C LEU A 409 6.44 -36.96 -20.15
N LEU A 410 7.57 -36.55 -19.55
CA LEU A 410 8.18 -35.27 -19.87
C LEU A 410 8.88 -35.34 -21.23
N ASN A 411 8.81 -34.24 -21.97
CA ASN A 411 9.84 -33.93 -22.94
C ASN A 411 11.19 -33.78 -22.19
N PRO A 412 12.32 -34.09 -22.84
CA PRO A 412 13.63 -33.87 -22.21
C PRO A 412 13.74 -32.43 -21.71
N ALA A 413 14.19 -32.26 -20.48
CA ALA A 413 14.43 -30.93 -19.93
C ALA A 413 15.43 -30.18 -20.80
N GLN A 414 15.17 -28.91 -21.04
CA GLN A 414 16.05 -28.05 -21.81
C GLN A 414 16.88 -27.22 -20.85
N CYS A 415 18.20 -27.46 -20.85
CA CYS A 415 19.10 -26.87 -19.87
C CYS A 415 20.28 -26.18 -20.55
N PHE A 416 20.81 -25.17 -19.88
CA PHE A 416 22.14 -24.62 -20.16
C PHE A 416 22.91 -24.43 -18.86
N THR A 417 24.23 -24.30 -18.97
CA THR A 417 25.12 -23.96 -17.85
C THR A 417 25.88 -22.70 -18.22
N ASP A 418 26.03 -21.79 -17.25
CA ASP A 418 26.89 -20.62 -17.41
C ASP A 418 28.02 -20.70 -16.38
N THR A 419 29.25 -20.81 -16.90
CA THR A 419 30.49 -20.84 -16.13
C THR A 419 31.34 -19.60 -16.42
N SER A 420 30.74 -18.55 -16.95
CA SER A 420 31.42 -17.31 -17.30
C SER A 420 31.90 -16.62 -16.04
N LEU A 421 33.21 -16.43 -15.95
CA LEU A 421 33.86 -15.74 -14.85
C LEU A 421 33.95 -14.25 -15.12
N LEU A 422 33.66 -13.48 -14.10
CA LEU A 422 34.08 -12.09 -14.02
C LEU A 422 35.59 -11.99 -13.82
N SER A 423 36.15 -10.82 -14.10
CA SER A 423 37.60 -10.55 -13.95
C SER A 423 38.16 -10.80 -12.55
N ASN A 424 37.30 -10.95 -11.57
CA ASN A 424 37.59 -11.18 -10.14
C ASN A 424 37.36 -12.62 -9.67
N GLY A 425 36.97 -13.53 -10.58
CA GLY A 425 36.73 -14.94 -10.27
C GLY A 425 35.32 -15.27 -9.73
N ILE A 426 34.37 -14.32 -9.70
CA ILE A 426 32.97 -14.59 -9.39
C ILE A 426 32.21 -14.94 -10.68
N TYR A 427 31.26 -15.85 -10.61
CA TYR A 427 30.42 -16.26 -11.74
C TYR A 427 29.31 -15.27 -12.00
N LEU A 428 29.04 -14.96 -13.28
CA LEU A 428 27.98 -14.04 -13.71
C LEU A 428 26.60 -14.46 -13.25
N GLY A 429 26.36 -15.78 -13.19
CA GLY A 429 25.10 -16.37 -12.78
C GLY A 429 24.97 -16.67 -11.28
N HIS A 430 25.87 -16.18 -10.43
CA HIS A 430 25.83 -16.44 -9.00
C HIS A 430 24.44 -16.20 -8.42
N SER A 431 23.87 -17.25 -7.77
CA SER A 431 22.55 -17.24 -7.17
C SER A 431 21.43 -16.72 -8.09
N LEU A 432 21.43 -17.18 -9.34
CA LEU A 432 20.46 -16.80 -10.36
C LEU A 432 19.04 -17.18 -9.94
N ILE A 433 18.08 -16.27 -10.08
CA ILE A 433 16.69 -16.45 -9.67
C ILE A 433 15.77 -16.35 -10.90
N PRO A 434 14.94 -17.37 -11.21
CA PRO A 434 13.94 -17.29 -12.25
C PRO A 434 12.77 -16.40 -11.82
N ALA A 435 12.13 -15.73 -12.77
CA ALA A 435 10.90 -15.00 -12.52
C ALA A 435 9.79 -15.99 -12.09
N ASP A 436 8.99 -15.58 -11.12
CA ASP A 436 7.87 -16.39 -10.67
C ASP A 436 6.56 -15.62 -10.87
N PHE A 437 5.69 -16.19 -11.68
CA PHE A 437 4.42 -15.58 -12.06
C PHE A 437 3.50 -15.42 -10.85
N ASP A 438 3.15 -14.18 -10.55
CA ASP A 438 2.15 -13.83 -9.53
C ASP A 438 1.05 -12.94 -10.11
N GLY A 439 -0.19 -13.36 -10.06
CA GLY A 439 -1.31 -12.60 -10.59
C GLY A 439 -2.36 -13.46 -11.28
N ARG A 440 -3.18 -12.83 -12.11
CA ARG A 440 -4.23 -13.48 -12.88
C ARG A 440 -4.04 -13.39 -14.38
N THR A 441 -3.31 -12.36 -14.84
CA THR A 441 -3.05 -12.14 -16.26
C THR A 441 -1.70 -12.78 -16.57
N PRO A 442 -1.66 -13.84 -17.38
CA PRO A 442 -0.39 -14.48 -17.74
C PRO A 442 0.51 -13.52 -18.51
N PRO A 443 1.80 -13.81 -18.62
CA PRO A 443 2.67 -13.12 -19.56
C PRO A 443 2.09 -13.12 -20.97
N PRO A 444 2.41 -12.15 -21.81
CA PRO A 444 2.02 -12.17 -23.23
C PRO A 444 2.48 -13.47 -23.89
N SER A 445 1.69 -13.96 -24.86
CA SER A 445 2.03 -15.17 -25.60
C SER A 445 3.39 -15.04 -26.28
N GLY A 446 4.25 -16.03 -26.10
CA GLY A 446 5.62 -16.03 -26.63
C GLY A 446 6.58 -15.14 -25.84
N ARG A 447 6.22 -14.72 -24.65
CA ARG A 447 7.11 -14.01 -23.74
C ARG A 447 8.09 -15.00 -23.10
N ASP A 448 9.37 -14.76 -23.32
CA ASP A 448 10.43 -15.57 -22.75
C ASP A 448 10.50 -15.42 -21.22
N GLU A 449 11.05 -16.43 -20.56
CA GLU A 449 11.34 -16.37 -19.13
C GLU A 449 12.51 -15.44 -18.87
N PHE A 450 12.47 -14.75 -17.72
CA PHE A 450 13.58 -13.92 -17.23
C PHE A 450 14.18 -14.49 -15.95
N LEU A 451 15.51 -14.48 -15.93
CA LEU A 451 16.26 -14.86 -14.72
C LEU A 451 17.18 -13.71 -14.35
N VAL A 452 17.37 -13.47 -13.06
CA VAL A 452 18.16 -12.34 -12.59
C VAL A 452 19.22 -12.74 -11.57
N SER A 453 20.41 -12.18 -11.72
CA SER A 453 21.44 -12.14 -10.68
C SER A 453 21.98 -10.73 -10.53
N THR A 454 22.66 -10.46 -9.42
CA THR A 454 23.35 -9.19 -9.22
C THR A 454 24.86 -9.40 -9.34
N GLN A 455 25.49 -8.45 -9.99
CA GLN A 455 26.94 -8.32 -9.95
C GLN A 455 27.27 -7.07 -9.16
N ASN A 456 27.93 -7.24 -8.02
CA ASN A 456 28.33 -6.11 -7.21
C ASN A 456 29.84 -5.90 -7.26
N PRO A 457 30.33 -4.72 -7.66
CA PRO A 457 31.75 -4.45 -7.80
C PRO A 457 32.55 -4.48 -6.50
N VAL A 458 31.89 -4.36 -5.34
CA VAL A 458 32.60 -4.43 -4.05
C VAL A 458 33.00 -5.86 -3.67
N ASN A 459 32.22 -6.86 -4.11
CA ASN A 459 32.60 -8.28 -3.99
C ASN A 459 33.82 -8.61 -4.82
N ASP A 460 34.09 -7.78 -5.83
CA ASP A 460 34.95 -8.16 -6.93
C ASP A 460 36.36 -7.62 -6.82
N ASN A 461 36.78 -7.03 -5.70
CA ASN A 461 38.06 -6.28 -5.62
C ASN A 461 38.27 -5.28 -6.78
N VAL A 462 37.20 -4.99 -7.53
CA VAL A 462 37.21 -4.06 -8.64
C VAL A 462 36.63 -2.73 -8.16
N THR A 463 37.41 -1.68 -8.21
CA THR A 463 36.99 -0.31 -7.92
C THR A 463 36.08 0.26 -9.01
N THR A 464 34.99 -0.44 -9.33
CA THR A 464 33.97 0.10 -10.24
C THR A 464 32.95 0.92 -9.46
N THR A 465 32.45 1.96 -10.07
CA THR A 465 31.49 2.90 -9.49
C THR A 465 30.03 2.52 -9.76
N SER A 466 29.78 1.31 -10.27
CA SER A 466 28.44 0.85 -10.65
C SER A 466 28.22 -0.60 -10.25
N SER A 467 27.01 -0.90 -9.81
CA SER A 467 26.48 -2.27 -9.69
C SER A 467 25.69 -2.62 -10.95
N THR A 468 25.54 -3.91 -11.23
CA THR A 468 24.85 -4.37 -12.43
C THR A 468 23.85 -5.46 -12.06
N PHE A 469 22.69 -5.45 -12.71
CA PHE A 469 21.84 -6.63 -12.80
C PHE A 469 22.19 -7.38 -14.06
N ASN A 470 22.38 -8.67 -13.92
CA ASN A 470 22.52 -9.60 -15.02
C ASN A 470 21.15 -10.23 -15.23
N LEU A 471 20.52 -9.92 -16.36
CA LEU A 471 19.22 -10.42 -16.74
C LEU A 471 19.39 -11.37 -17.91
N TRP A 472 19.11 -12.66 -17.68
CA TRP A 472 19.02 -13.66 -18.74
C TRP A 472 17.58 -13.69 -19.23
N ASP A 473 17.45 -13.86 -20.53
CA ASP A 473 16.21 -14.18 -21.18
C ASP A 473 16.37 -15.61 -21.75
N PHE A 474 15.40 -16.46 -21.48
CA PHE A 474 15.46 -17.87 -21.82
C PHE A 474 14.24 -18.27 -22.62
N HIS A 475 14.41 -18.42 -23.92
CA HIS A 475 13.43 -18.90 -24.88
C HIS A 475 13.48 -20.41 -25.00
N VAL A 476 12.36 -21.11 -24.78
CA VAL A 476 12.24 -22.56 -24.88
C VAL A 476 11.31 -22.95 -26.00
N ASP A 477 11.81 -23.73 -26.97
CA ASP A 477 11.02 -24.35 -28.03
C ASP A 477 10.85 -25.86 -27.78
N TRP A 478 9.70 -26.26 -27.26
CA TRP A 478 9.38 -27.66 -27.00
C TRP A 478 9.19 -28.50 -28.25
N THR A 479 8.97 -27.90 -29.40
CA THR A 479 8.79 -28.60 -30.69
C THR A 479 10.10 -28.83 -31.40
N ASN A 480 11.04 -27.90 -31.25
CA ASN A 480 12.37 -27.99 -31.82
C ASN A 480 13.41 -27.45 -30.83
N PRO A 481 13.97 -28.30 -29.97
CA PRO A 481 14.96 -27.89 -28.97
C PRO A 481 16.20 -27.16 -29.52
N LEU A 482 16.48 -27.28 -30.83
CA LEU A 482 17.58 -26.53 -31.47
C LEU A 482 17.29 -25.02 -31.59
N HIS A 483 16.05 -24.61 -31.44
CA HIS A 483 15.63 -23.21 -31.45
C HIS A 483 15.59 -22.62 -30.01
N THR A 484 15.82 -23.44 -29.00
CA THR A 484 15.93 -22.94 -27.61
C THR A 484 17.19 -22.11 -27.49
N THR A 485 17.03 -20.90 -26.99
CA THR A 485 18.11 -19.92 -26.86
C THR A 485 18.06 -19.20 -25.54
N HIS A 486 19.20 -18.69 -25.12
CA HIS A 486 19.29 -17.76 -23.99
C HIS A 486 20.19 -16.59 -24.35
N SER A 487 19.91 -15.44 -23.76
CA SER A 487 20.75 -14.25 -23.92
C SER A 487 20.91 -13.51 -22.60
N LEU A 488 21.99 -12.74 -22.48
CA LEU A 488 22.31 -11.97 -21.29
C LEU A 488 22.30 -10.48 -21.60
N THR A 489 21.58 -9.73 -20.78
CA THR A 489 21.63 -8.27 -20.77
C THR A 489 22.07 -7.77 -19.41
N SER A 490 23.10 -6.93 -19.37
CA SER A 490 23.58 -6.30 -18.14
C SER A 490 22.93 -4.92 -17.99
N ILE A 491 22.22 -4.69 -16.88
CA ILE A 491 21.50 -3.46 -16.57
C ILE A 491 22.25 -2.74 -15.47
N PRO A 492 22.90 -1.58 -15.73
CA PRO A 492 23.58 -0.82 -14.68
C PRO A 492 22.59 -0.22 -13.70
N VAL A 493 22.91 -0.28 -12.41
CA VAL A 493 22.15 0.30 -11.31
C VAL A 493 23.05 1.17 -10.44
N THR A 494 22.47 1.94 -9.54
CA THR A 494 23.24 2.71 -8.56
C THR A 494 24.11 1.77 -7.73
N ALA A 495 25.40 2.06 -7.63
CA ALA A 495 26.32 1.27 -6.86
C ALA A 495 25.89 1.21 -5.37
N TYR A 496 25.99 0.03 -4.80
CA TYR A 496 25.72 -0.24 -3.38
C TYR A 496 26.77 -1.19 -2.82
N THR A 497 26.99 -1.14 -1.53
CA THR A 497 27.82 -2.08 -0.82
C THR A 497 26.94 -3.26 -0.34
N PRO A 498 27.26 -4.52 -0.64
CA PRO A 498 26.55 -5.67 -0.09
C PRO A 498 26.47 -5.62 1.43
N GLY A 499 25.38 -6.11 1.99
CA GLY A 499 25.24 -6.21 3.43
C GLY A 499 26.32 -7.11 4.01
N CYS A 500 27.09 -6.59 4.95
CA CYS A 500 28.11 -7.33 5.70
C CYS A 500 29.31 -7.87 4.92
N TYR A 501 29.55 -7.40 3.73
CA TYR A 501 30.76 -7.78 3.02
C TYR A 501 31.95 -6.99 3.54
N LEU A 502 32.86 -7.66 4.26
CA LEU A 502 34.16 -7.15 4.64
C LEU A 502 35.22 -8.02 3.99
N PHE A 503 35.91 -7.44 3.04
CA PHE A 503 37.20 -7.99 2.63
C PHE A 503 38.24 -7.61 3.69
N VAL A 504 38.65 -8.58 4.49
CA VAL A 504 39.84 -8.46 5.36
C VAL A 504 40.95 -9.17 4.62
N PRO A 505 42.06 -8.49 4.21
CA PRO A 505 43.19 -9.14 3.61
C PRO A 505 43.66 -10.25 4.56
N ASP A 506 43.91 -11.46 4.03
CA ASP A 506 44.37 -12.64 4.75
C ASP A 506 43.35 -13.35 5.67
N GLU A 507 42.08 -12.93 5.67
CA GLU A 507 40.97 -13.66 6.33
C GLU A 507 39.91 -14.06 5.32
N PRO A 508 39.21 -15.21 5.50
CA PRO A 508 38.05 -15.54 4.66
C PRO A 508 37.01 -14.40 4.77
N ALA A 509 36.42 -14.04 3.64
CA ALA A 509 35.44 -12.97 3.57
C ALA A 509 34.35 -13.15 4.66
N ILE A 510 34.31 -12.24 5.63
CA ILE A 510 33.33 -12.32 6.71
C ILE A 510 32.01 -11.77 6.17
N THR A 511 31.14 -12.65 5.69
CA THR A 511 29.74 -12.33 5.36
C THR A 511 28.86 -12.23 6.62
N LEU A 512 29.39 -12.66 7.74
CA LEU A 512 28.72 -12.78 9.04
C LEU A 512 28.88 -11.49 9.85
N CYS A 513 27.98 -10.54 9.73
CA CYS A 513 28.10 -9.29 10.50
C CYS A 513 26.85 -8.90 11.29
N VAL A 514 25.71 -9.55 11.08
CA VAL A 514 24.54 -9.32 11.90
C VAL A 514 24.76 -9.99 13.25
N LEU A 515 25.03 -9.19 14.28
CA LEU A 515 25.31 -9.67 15.63
C LEU A 515 24.08 -10.32 16.27
N GLU A 516 24.20 -11.53 16.74
CA GLU A 516 23.19 -12.16 17.58
C GLU A 516 23.00 -11.43 18.93
N PRO A 517 21.78 -11.43 19.49
CA PRO A 517 21.53 -10.90 20.82
C PRO A 517 22.37 -11.63 21.88
N PRO A 518 22.95 -10.94 22.89
CA PRO A 518 23.80 -11.56 23.91
C PRO A 518 23.14 -12.66 24.75
N ALA A 519 21.81 -12.75 24.73
CA ALA A 519 21.06 -13.74 25.52
C ALA A 519 21.32 -15.20 25.08
N ASP A 520 21.76 -15.39 23.83
CA ASP A 520 21.94 -16.72 23.23
C ASP A 520 23.40 -17.17 23.12
N GLY A 521 24.28 -16.57 23.91
CA GLY A 521 25.71 -16.97 23.98
C GLY A 521 26.68 -15.96 23.35
N GLY A 522 26.20 -14.93 22.74
CA GLY A 522 26.85 -13.68 22.32
C GLY A 522 28.22 -13.80 21.68
N GLY A 523 28.31 -13.74 20.37
CA GLY A 523 29.53 -13.69 19.58
C GLY A 523 29.42 -14.40 18.25
N GLN A 524 28.30 -15.03 17.96
CA GLN A 524 28.03 -15.55 16.62
C GLN A 524 27.45 -14.41 15.76
N HIS A 525 27.70 -14.51 14.48
CA HIS A 525 27.21 -13.58 13.49
C HIS A 525 26.32 -14.33 12.52
N ILE A 526 25.22 -13.72 12.12
CA ILE A 526 24.30 -14.25 11.12
C ILE A 526 24.71 -13.70 9.75
N ASP A 527 24.69 -14.56 8.74
CA ASP A 527 24.89 -14.14 7.35
C ASP A 527 23.70 -13.31 6.88
N SER A 528 23.98 -12.18 6.29
CA SER A 528 22.95 -11.29 5.70
C SER A 528 22.63 -11.64 4.26
N MET A 529 23.39 -12.54 3.63
CA MET A 529 23.33 -12.88 2.21
C MET A 529 23.27 -11.65 1.30
N GLY A 530 24.10 -10.65 1.62
CA GLY A 530 24.08 -9.35 0.92
C GLY A 530 24.73 -9.40 -0.48
N ASP A 531 25.44 -10.45 -0.79
CA ASP A 531 26.14 -10.71 -2.07
C ASP A 531 25.19 -11.12 -3.20
N ARG A 532 23.92 -11.38 -2.90
CA ARG A 532 22.95 -11.94 -3.84
C ARG A 532 21.57 -11.34 -3.69
N PHE A 533 20.72 -11.56 -4.69
CA PHE A 533 19.28 -11.32 -4.56
C PHE A 533 18.64 -12.40 -3.68
N MET A 534 17.60 -11.98 -2.98
CA MET A 534 16.78 -12.92 -2.22
C MET A 534 15.59 -13.39 -3.06
N PRO A 535 15.22 -14.68 -3.03
CA PRO A 535 13.99 -15.17 -3.65
C PRO A 535 12.77 -14.43 -3.04
N ARG A 536 11.84 -14.02 -3.83
CA ARG A 536 11.41 -14.27 -5.21
C ARG A 536 11.83 -13.15 -6.17
N PHE A 537 11.92 -13.45 -7.46
CA PHE A 537 11.83 -12.50 -8.54
C PHE A 537 10.37 -12.47 -9.01
N ASP A 538 9.57 -11.62 -8.37
CA ASP A 538 8.11 -11.59 -8.49
C ASP A 538 7.67 -10.91 -9.77
N TYR A 539 7.01 -11.64 -10.67
CA TYR A 539 6.48 -11.13 -11.94
C TYR A 539 4.98 -10.95 -11.91
N ARG A 540 4.49 -9.81 -12.39
CA ARG A 540 3.07 -9.55 -12.58
C ARG A 540 2.77 -8.77 -13.86
N ASN A 541 1.79 -9.26 -14.62
CA ASN A 541 1.25 -8.56 -15.78
C ASN A 541 -0.01 -7.77 -15.38
N PHE A 542 0.05 -6.45 -15.49
CA PHE A 542 -1.06 -5.52 -15.24
C PHE A 542 -1.87 -5.19 -16.50
N GLY A 543 -1.57 -5.79 -17.66
CA GLY A 543 -2.17 -5.52 -18.94
C GLY A 543 -1.61 -4.28 -19.64
N ALA A 544 -1.47 -3.17 -18.92
CA ALA A 544 -0.87 -1.95 -19.44
C ALA A 544 0.69 -1.97 -19.37
N TYR A 545 1.25 -2.75 -18.48
CA TYR A 545 2.68 -2.94 -18.28
C TYR A 545 2.96 -4.24 -17.54
N GLU A 546 4.16 -4.74 -17.70
CA GLU A 546 4.73 -5.85 -16.93
C GLU A 546 5.62 -5.30 -15.83
N SER A 547 5.59 -5.89 -14.65
CA SER A 547 6.36 -5.49 -13.48
C SER A 547 7.08 -6.69 -12.88
N PHE A 548 8.36 -6.50 -12.55
CA PHE A 548 9.18 -7.47 -11.84
C PHE A 548 9.71 -6.84 -10.57
N LEU A 549 9.59 -7.50 -9.44
CA LEU A 549 10.13 -7.04 -8.17
C LEU A 549 11.24 -7.96 -7.67
N ILE A 550 12.29 -7.34 -7.15
CA ILE A 550 13.42 -8.06 -6.53
C ILE A 550 14.02 -7.24 -5.40
N SER A 551 14.64 -7.91 -4.44
CA SER A 551 15.26 -7.25 -3.28
C SER A 551 16.52 -7.97 -2.82
N ASN A 552 17.42 -7.21 -2.17
CA ASN A 552 18.62 -7.73 -1.54
C ASN A 552 18.98 -6.96 -0.26
N THR A 553 19.92 -7.50 0.49
CA THR A 553 20.48 -6.82 1.66
C THR A 553 21.65 -5.95 1.24
N LEU A 554 21.71 -4.72 1.73
CA LEU A 554 22.84 -3.81 1.49
C LEU A 554 23.40 -3.29 2.81
N GLN A 555 24.64 -2.83 2.77
CA GLN A 555 25.23 -2.06 3.85
C GLN A 555 24.76 -0.62 3.76
N THR A 556 24.24 -0.09 4.85
CA THR A 556 23.84 1.31 4.96
C THR A 556 25.00 2.16 5.50
N ALA A 557 24.91 3.46 5.39
CA ALA A 557 25.96 4.37 5.80
C ALA A 557 26.43 4.09 7.24
N THR A 558 27.72 3.87 7.39
CA THR A 558 28.37 3.59 8.68
C THR A 558 28.39 4.83 9.54
N ASN A 559 27.90 4.75 10.77
CA ASN A 559 28.23 5.74 11.79
C ASN A 559 29.34 5.17 12.70
N SER A 560 30.01 6.03 13.47
CA SER A 560 31.10 5.63 14.37
C SER A 560 30.71 4.63 15.46
N GLN A 561 29.42 4.37 15.64
CA GLN A 561 28.87 3.46 16.64
C GLN A 561 28.39 2.12 16.04
N ASN A 562 28.15 2.07 14.74
CA ASN A 562 27.73 0.85 14.03
C ASN A 562 28.28 0.84 12.59
N PRO A 563 29.48 0.33 12.37
CA PRO A 563 30.10 0.33 11.04
C PRO A 563 29.42 -0.63 10.04
N PHE A 564 28.50 -1.49 10.48
CA PHE A 564 27.98 -2.59 9.66
C PHE A 564 26.46 -2.68 9.61
N GLN A 565 25.75 -1.59 9.83
CA GLN A 565 24.30 -1.61 9.77
C GLN A 565 23.81 -2.04 8.37
N THR A 566 22.87 -2.99 8.35
CA THR A 566 22.26 -3.47 7.11
C THR A 566 20.87 -2.87 6.90
N GLY A 567 20.52 -2.66 5.64
CA GLY A 567 19.23 -2.25 5.16
C GLY A 567 18.76 -3.13 4.00
N VAL A 568 17.56 -2.90 3.53
CA VAL A 568 17.00 -3.62 2.39
C VAL A 568 16.90 -2.70 1.19
N ASN A 569 17.44 -3.14 0.08
CA ASN A 569 17.30 -2.53 -1.22
C ASN A 569 16.25 -3.28 -2.02
N TRP A 570 15.40 -2.56 -2.76
CA TRP A 570 14.39 -3.16 -3.61
C TRP A 570 14.31 -2.44 -4.96
N TYR A 571 13.92 -3.17 -5.99
CA TYR A 571 13.80 -2.67 -7.35
C TYR A 571 12.52 -3.15 -7.99
N GLU A 572 11.92 -2.29 -8.79
CA GLU A 572 10.89 -2.64 -9.76
C GLU A 572 11.45 -2.43 -11.16
N LEU A 573 11.44 -3.50 -11.95
CA LEU A 573 11.74 -3.42 -13.37
C LEU A 573 10.44 -3.45 -14.16
N ARG A 574 10.38 -2.70 -15.26
CA ARG A 574 9.24 -2.68 -16.19
C ARG A 574 9.72 -2.73 -17.63
N GLY A 575 8.89 -3.28 -18.50
CA GLY A 575 9.10 -3.28 -19.96
C GLY A 575 8.40 -4.43 -20.64
N SER A 576 7.92 -4.19 -21.87
CA SER A 576 7.33 -5.20 -22.75
C SER A 576 8.38 -5.93 -23.62
N GLY A 577 9.60 -5.44 -23.66
CA GLY A 577 10.82 -6.08 -24.19
C GLY A 577 11.73 -6.48 -23.03
N THR A 578 13.04 -6.26 -23.16
CA THR A 578 13.98 -6.40 -22.04
C THR A 578 13.59 -5.40 -20.94
N PRO A 579 13.28 -5.86 -19.71
CA PRO A 579 12.91 -4.98 -18.61
C PRO A 579 14.04 -4.04 -18.20
N SER A 580 13.68 -2.86 -17.75
CA SER A 580 14.61 -1.87 -17.19
C SER A 580 14.15 -1.39 -15.82
N VAL A 581 15.05 -0.85 -15.00
CA VAL A 581 14.70 -0.33 -13.67
C VAL A 581 13.73 0.85 -13.83
N TYR A 582 12.52 0.68 -13.35
CA TYR A 582 11.49 1.72 -13.31
C TYR A 582 11.57 2.54 -12.04
N GLN A 583 11.75 1.89 -10.90
CA GLN A 583 11.96 2.53 -9.61
C GLN A 583 12.72 1.61 -8.65
N SER A 584 13.32 2.21 -7.65
CA SER A 584 14.03 1.50 -6.58
C SER A 584 13.97 2.30 -5.29
N GLY A 585 14.28 1.65 -4.17
CA GLY A 585 14.32 2.33 -2.89
C GLY A 585 15.06 1.53 -1.82
N ILE A 586 15.44 2.21 -0.75
CA ILE A 586 16.14 1.60 0.39
C ILE A 586 15.26 1.72 1.62
N ILE A 587 15.08 0.59 2.33
CA ILE A 587 14.41 0.55 3.62
C ILE A 587 15.48 0.53 4.70
N ASN A 588 15.75 1.70 5.25
CA ASN A 588 16.72 1.91 6.32
C ASN A 588 16.29 3.07 7.22
N PRO A 589 15.25 2.92 8.07
CA PRO A 589 14.96 3.89 9.12
C PRO A 589 16.14 3.97 10.10
N ASP A 590 16.47 5.17 10.55
CA ASP A 590 17.55 5.43 11.52
C ASP A 590 17.14 5.01 12.94
N ASP A 591 17.10 3.68 13.20
CA ASP A 591 16.60 3.08 14.44
C ASP A 591 17.51 2.01 15.06
N ARG A 592 18.75 1.89 14.62
CA ARG A 592 19.77 0.93 15.11
C ARG A 592 19.42 -0.55 14.97
N PHE A 593 18.58 -0.92 14.01
CA PHE A 593 18.28 -2.32 13.72
C PHE A 593 18.98 -2.75 12.44
N PHE A 594 19.52 -3.96 12.45
CA PHE A 594 19.86 -4.68 11.23
C PHE A 594 18.59 -5.09 10.52
N ARG A 595 18.54 -4.95 9.19
CA ARG A 595 17.50 -5.43 8.31
C ARG A 595 18.14 -6.23 7.20
N PHE A 596 17.72 -7.47 7.06
CA PHE A 596 18.37 -8.43 6.17
C PHE A 596 17.40 -9.52 5.73
N LEU A 597 17.80 -10.36 4.78
CA LEU A 597 17.01 -11.45 4.20
C LEU A 597 15.59 -11.00 3.80
N PRO A 598 15.50 -10.03 2.88
CA PRO A 598 14.19 -9.53 2.44
C PRO A 598 13.47 -10.53 1.55
N SER A 599 12.14 -10.44 1.53
CA SER A 599 11.29 -11.02 0.50
C SER A 599 10.30 -9.95 0.05
N ILE A 600 10.05 -9.84 -1.25
CA ILE A 600 9.21 -8.81 -1.84
C ILE A 600 8.08 -9.43 -2.66
N ALA A 601 6.92 -8.82 -2.64
CA ALA A 601 5.78 -9.20 -3.46
C ALA A 601 4.91 -7.98 -3.78
N GLN A 602 4.09 -8.07 -4.84
CA GLN A 602 3.15 -7.01 -5.22
C GLN A 602 1.71 -7.51 -5.24
N ASP A 603 0.78 -6.59 -4.92
CA ASP A 603 -0.64 -6.87 -4.97
C ASP A 603 -1.23 -6.59 -6.38
N LYS A 604 -2.54 -6.86 -6.53
CA LYS A 604 -3.28 -6.63 -7.80
C LYS A 604 -3.37 -5.17 -8.23
N THR A 605 -3.02 -4.22 -7.39
CA THR A 605 -3.06 -2.78 -7.66
C THR A 605 -1.67 -2.18 -7.84
N GLY A 606 -0.61 -3.01 -7.72
CA GLY A 606 0.78 -2.59 -7.89
C GLY A 606 1.43 -2.08 -6.61
N ASN A 607 0.78 -2.23 -5.43
CA ASN A 607 1.46 -1.94 -4.18
C ASN A 607 2.47 -3.05 -3.88
N ALA A 608 3.70 -2.65 -3.55
CA ALA A 608 4.75 -3.57 -3.13
C ALA A 608 4.79 -3.70 -1.61
N ALA A 609 5.00 -4.92 -1.12
CA ALA A 609 5.25 -5.22 0.28
C ALA A 609 6.58 -5.93 0.43
N VAL A 610 7.38 -5.51 1.39
CA VAL A 610 8.66 -6.13 1.72
C VAL A 610 8.57 -6.71 3.12
N ARG A 611 8.81 -8.01 3.25
CA ARG A 611 9.11 -8.67 4.53
C ARG A 611 10.61 -8.69 4.71
N LEU A 612 11.09 -8.55 5.93
CA LEU A 612 12.52 -8.60 6.26
C LEU A 612 12.71 -9.16 7.66
N GLN A 613 13.89 -9.67 7.94
CA GLN A 613 14.35 -9.96 9.28
C GLN A 613 14.82 -8.68 9.95
N ARG A 614 14.59 -8.56 11.26
CA ARG A 614 14.99 -7.38 12.04
C ARG A 614 15.62 -7.80 13.36
N LEU A 615 16.86 -7.40 13.57
CA LEU A 615 17.60 -7.63 14.80
C LEU A 615 18.06 -6.32 15.43
N GLN A 616 17.91 -6.19 16.74
CA GLN A 616 18.34 -5.01 17.47
C GLN A 616 19.76 -5.24 18.02
N GLN A 617 20.66 -4.35 17.65
CA GLN A 617 21.96 -4.28 18.31
C GLN A 617 21.77 -3.77 19.76
N ARG A 618 22.02 -4.61 20.74
CA ARG A 618 22.18 -4.15 22.13
C ARG A 618 23.60 -3.59 22.28
N LEU A 619 23.71 -2.28 22.46
CA LEU A 619 24.96 -1.67 22.89
C LEU A 619 25.32 -2.26 24.26
N ARG A 620 26.54 -2.79 24.41
CA ARG A 620 27.11 -3.01 25.72
C ARG A 620 27.30 -1.63 26.36
N SER A 621 26.59 -1.38 27.48
CA SER A 621 26.80 -0.22 28.35
C SER A 621 28.16 -0.31 29.02
#